data_86256c6a2c8a04313227aa088554782a
#
_entry.id   86256c6a2c8a04313227aa088554782a
#
_cell.length_a   1.000
_cell.length_b   1.000
_cell.length_c   1.000
_cell.angle_alpha   90.00
_cell.angle_beta   90.00
_cell.angle_gamma   90.00
#
_symmetry.space_group_name_H-M   'P 1'
#
loop_
_entity.id
_entity.type
_entity.pdbx_description
1 polymer ?
#
loop_
_entity_poly.entity_id
_entity_poly.type
_entity_poly.pdbx_seq_one_letter_code
_entity_poly.pdbx_strand_id
1 'polypeptide(L)'
;MIISKSKGVTPTERLLAKLCDHTFLKLWSYPNPCRDDGKELCDLLVVFEHEVLIFFDRENRRFDENPQDIDLAWKRWRKEVIEKQISTADGAERYIRKGRSIYLDTKLTQAFPIPINLSKAHIHKIVVAHGVREACKRSSPMNVSGSLAISYEPKDLEAFDQPFFVRIDRENPVHVLDTENLEISLKELDTIFDFTAYLDAKLDAIKRHQHLTYCGEEDVIAHYFMNFDDNTKRYMIGTFDKFDGVHIGEGEWADFEKGNPYARRKAANKSSYFWDRLLQITSKNALKGTLEGNSEPFIGKSALHFMAKEPRFWRRGLSDHMLKSIRNFPENDEPLVRNVSLMPSFFEGTYYVFLQLKAVGLSSNCDEHREKRTAILEIACGAAKLKLPDLQRVVGIAIDAPKYAQQNNAEDMLLMEFTDWAPERKAHYEDANREWRFFSTPQMQTIQQTVSEFPAGTDAKGTSSKRVKIGRNEPCACGSGKKSKRCCGR
;
A
#
# COMPACT_ATOMS: atom_id res chain seq x y z
N MET A 1 -16.32 16.15 10.05
CA MET A 1 -15.27 16.84 10.87
C MET A 1 -14.15 17.25 9.91
N ILE A 2 -13.74 18.52 9.91
CA ILE A 2 -12.60 18.98 9.09
C ILE A 2 -11.31 18.66 9.84
N ILE A 3 -10.42 17.87 9.23
CA ILE A 3 -9.13 17.52 9.83
C ILE A 3 -8.04 18.40 9.23
N SER A 4 -7.41 19.22 10.09
CA SER A 4 -6.24 20.00 9.72
C SER A 4 -4.97 19.24 10.11
N LYS A 5 -4.04 19.09 9.16
CA LYS A 5 -2.76 18.42 9.38
C LYS A 5 -1.60 19.39 9.28
N SER A 6 -0.56 19.14 10.07
CA SER A 6 0.75 19.77 9.87
C SER A 6 1.29 19.46 8.48
N LYS A 7 2.15 20.32 7.96
CA LYS A 7 2.89 20.12 6.70
C LYS A 7 4.36 19.73 6.94
N GLY A 8 4.75 19.55 8.19
CA GLY A 8 6.13 19.44 8.63
C GLY A 8 6.73 20.81 8.95
N VAL A 9 7.53 20.90 9.99
CA VAL A 9 8.15 22.14 10.49
C VAL A 9 9.42 22.45 9.71
N THR A 10 10.30 21.47 9.57
CA THR A 10 11.57 21.59 8.84
C THR A 10 11.43 21.23 7.35
N PRO A 11 12.39 21.57 6.48
CA PRO A 11 12.41 21.12 5.09
C PRO A 11 12.39 19.60 4.93
N THR A 12 13.14 18.86 5.74
CA THR A 12 13.20 17.40 5.67
C THR A 12 11.89 16.76 6.16
N GLU A 13 11.30 17.26 7.23
CA GLU A 13 9.95 16.81 7.65
C GLU A 13 8.89 17.09 6.58
N ARG A 14 8.98 18.20 5.85
CA ARG A 14 8.07 18.47 4.72
C ARG A 14 8.27 17.48 3.57
N LEU A 15 9.51 17.10 3.29
CA LEU A 15 9.82 16.07 2.31
C LEU A 15 9.28 14.72 2.76
N LEU A 16 9.55 14.34 4.01
CA LEU A 16 9.02 13.12 4.63
C LEU A 16 7.49 13.07 4.56
N ALA A 17 6.82 14.14 4.97
CA ALA A 17 5.36 14.24 4.92
C ALA A 17 4.82 14.08 3.49
N LYS A 18 5.47 14.69 2.49
CA LYS A 18 5.08 14.57 1.09
C LYS A 18 5.25 13.15 0.55
N LEU A 19 6.37 12.50 0.86
CA LEU A 19 6.64 11.11 0.45
C LEU A 19 5.63 10.16 1.11
N CYS A 20 5.42 10.30 2.41
CA CYS A 20 4.47 9.46 3.15
C CYS A 20 3.01 9.70 2.73
N ASP A 21 2.63 10.93 2.40
CA ASP A 21 1.30 11.22 1.81
C ASP A 21 1.08 10.51 0.47
N HIS A 22 2.16 10.27 -0.29
CA HIS A 22 2.10 9.52 -1.52
C HIS A 22 2.00 8.00 -1.27
N THR A 23 2.87 7.47 -0.43
CA THR A 23 2.99 6.03 -0.15
C THR A 23 1.86 5.50 0.72
N PHE A 24 1.56 6.20 1.82
CA PHE A 24 0.59 5.77 2.83
C PHE A 24 -0.77 6.47 2.70
N LEU A 25 -0.91 7.37 1.76
CA LEU A 25 -2.09 8.20 1.52
C LEU A 25 -2.41 9.18 2.66
N LYS A 26 -3.09 10.26 2.31
CA LYS A 26 -3.37 11.35 3.26
C LYS A 26 -4.24 10.98 4.44
N LEU A 27 -5.05 9.94 4.34
CA LEU A 27 -5.92 9.53 5.45
C LEU A 27 -5.15 8.92 6.62
N TRP A 28 -4.02 8.29 6.36
CA TRP A 28 -3.30 7.50 7.37
C TRP A 28 -1.94 8.05 7.78
N SER A 29 -1.47 9.14 7.16
CA SER A 29 -0.18 9.79 7.41
C SER A 29 -0.36 11.14 8.10
N TYR A 30 0.23 11.36 9.28
CA TYR A 30 0.04 12.53 10.13
C TYR A 30 1.36 13.10 10.62
N PRO A 31 1.82 14.23 10.03
CA PRO A 31 3.03 14.92 10.50
C PRO A 31 2.83 15.59 11.87
N ASN A 32 3.88 15.56 12.68
CA ASN A 32 4.03 16.24 13.96
C ASN A 32 2.85 16.03 14.94
N PRO A 33 2.37 14.79 15.19
CA PRO A 33 1.35 14.56 16.20
C PRO A 33 1.89 14.84 17.60
N CYS A 34 1.01 15.28 18.49
CA CYS A 34 1.37 15.69 19.83
C CYS A 34 0.87 14.70 20.88
N ARG A 35 1.61 14.59 21.97
CA ARG A 35 1.22 13.89 23.19
C ARG A 35 0.23 14.73 23.99
N ASP A 36 -0.37 14.13 25.01
CA ASP A 36 -1.28 14.78 25.96
C ASP A 36 -0.64 15.85 26.88
N ASP A 37 0.70 15.99 26.82
CA ASP A 37 1.43 17.10 27.48
C ASP A 37 1.78 18.24 26.49
N GLY A 38 1.25 18.22 25.28
CA GLY A 38 1.48 19.20 24.23
C GLY A 38 2.84 19.10 23.54
N LYS A 39 3.69 18.14 23.91
CA LYS A 39 4.96 17.90 23.25
C LYS A 39 4.75 17.01 22.03
N GLU A 40 5.62 17.15 21.06
CA GLU A 40 5.64 16.28 19.89
C GLU A 40 5.86 14.82 20.28
N LEU A 41 5.13 13.91 19.61
CA LEU A 41 5.27 12.47 19.78
C LEU A 41 6.35 11.92 18.84
N CYS A 42 6.29 12.31 17.56
CA CYS A 42 7.21 11.96 16.49
C CYS A 42 7.05 12.93 15.33
N ASP A 43 7.99 12.94 14.39
CA ASP A 43 7.92 13.82 13.22
C ASP A 43 6.84 13.39 12.22
N LEU A 44 6.56 12.08 12.14
CA LEU A 44 5.44 11.57 11.36
C LEU A 44 4.93 10.25 11.92
N LEU A 45 3.60 10.14 12.03
CA LEU A 45 2.87 8.95 12.47
C LEU A 45 2.01 8.44 11.32
N VAL A 46 2.16 7.15 10.99
CA VAL A 46 1.25 6.43 10.11
C VAL A 46 0.53 5.36 10.90
N VAL A 47 -0.80 5.30 10.77
CA VAL A 47 -1.60 4.25 11.41
C VAL A 47 -2.53 3.65 10.38
N PHE A 48 -2.40 2.35 10.12
CA PHE A 48 -3.24 1.61 9.20
C PHE A 48 -3.50 0.20 9.73
N GLU A 49 -4.74 -0.09 10.09
CA GLU A 49 -5.15 -1.34 10.77
C GLU A 49 -4.35 -1.60 12.05
N HIS A 50 -3.40 -2.51 11.97
CA HIS A 50 -2.52 -2.89 13.07
C HIS A 50 -1.12 -2.32 12.94
N GLU A 51 -0.81 -1.77 11.77
CA GLU A 51 0.49 -1.20 11.45
C GLU A 51 0.59 0.23 11.98
N VAL A 52 1.62 0.50 12.75
CA VAL A 52 1.93 1.82 13.31
C VAL A 52 3.37 2.14 12.96
N LEU A 53 3.58 3.12 12.08
CA LEU A 53 4.92 3.56 11.70
C LEU A 53 5.22 4.89 12.38
N ILE A 54 6.32 4.96 13.12
CA ILE A 54 6.77 6.18 13.80
C ILE A 54 8.11 6.61 13.17
N PHE A 55 8.10 7.78 12.54
CA PHE A 55 9.30 8.36 11.93
C PHE A 55 9.88 9.46 12.78
N PHE A 56 11.21 9.46 12.87
CA PHE A 56 12.02 10.50 13.48
C PHE A 56 13.03 11.02 12.47
N ASP A 57 13.06 12.34 12.29
CA ASP A 57 13.83 13.04 11.28
C ASP A 57 14.60 14.21 11.92
N ARG A 58 15.93 14.18 11.87
CA ARG A 58 16.78 15.26 12.40
C ARG A 58 17.69 15.87 11.34
N GLU A 59 17.19 16.91 10.68
CA GLU A 59 17.92 17.66 9.65
C GLU A 59 19.19 18.35 10.14
N ASN A 60 19.19 18.89 11.35
CA ASN A 60 20.12 19.95 11.75
C ASN A 60 21.50 19.49 12.23
N ARG A 61 21.90 18.23 11.97
CA ARG A 61 23.20 17.72 12.43
C ARG A 61 23.93 16.97 11.35
N ARG A 62 24.42 17.74 10.36
CA ARG A 62 25.30 17.20 9.33
C ARG A 62 26.61 16.74 9.97
N PHE A 63 27.17 15.68 9.43
CA PHE A 63 28.52 15.24 9.77
C PHE A 63 29.54 16.28 9.30
N ASP A 64 30.56 16.52 10.12
CA ASP A 64 31.69 17.41 9.72
C ASP A 64 32.36 16.85 8.46
N GLU A 65 32.48 17.69 7.45
CA GLU A 65 33.08 17.27 6.16
C GLU A 65 34.56 16.98 6.25
N ASN A 66 35.29 17.64 7.14
CA ASN A 66 36.74 17.50 7.28
C ASN A 66 37.17 17.44 8.77
N PRO A 67 36.76 16.39 9.49
CA PRO A 67 37.05 16.29 10.92
C PRO A 67 38.59 16.07 11.12
N GLN A 68 39.13 16.72 12.13
CA GLN A 68 40.54 16.47 12.54
C GLN A 68 40.73 15.05 13.07
N ASP A 69 39.69 14.50 13.71
CA ASP A 69 39.62 13.14 14.24
C ASP A 69 38.25 12.55 13.82
N ILE A 70 38.30 11.60 12.87
CA ILE A 70 37.11 10.99 12.30
C ILE A 70 36.39 10.11 13.32
N ASP A 71 37.10 9.42 14.21
CA ASP A 71 36.50 8.53 15.20
C ASP A 71 35.75 9.33 16.24
N LEU A 72 36.32 10.44 16.71
CA LEU A 72 35.67 11.33 17.65
C LEU A 72 34.45 12.04 17.02
N ALA A 73 34.57 12.50 15.78
CA ALA A 73 33.48 13.11 15.04
C ALA A 73 32.33 12.11 14.83
N TRP A 74 32.66 10.88 14.44
CA TRP A 74 31.70 9.79 14.29
C TRP A 74 30.97 9.48 15.59
N LYS A 75 31.69 9.27 16.70
CA LYS A 75 31.10 8.99 18.01
C LYS A 75 30.12 10.08 18.45
N ARG A 76 30.47 11.35 18.25
CA ARG A 76 29.60 12.49 18.57
C ARG A 76 28.34 12.52 17.68
N TRP A 77 28.52 12.39 16.37
CA TRP A 77 27.43 12.41 15.42
C TRP A 77 26.48 11.22 15.62
N ARG A 78 26.98 9.99 15.71
CA ARG A 78 26.21 8.79 16.00
C ARG A 78 25.37 8.94 17.26
N LYS A 79 25.96 9.41 18.34
CA LYS A 79 25.27 9.65 19.60
C LYS A 79 24.12 10.65 19.45
N GLU A 80 24.35 11.75 18.74
CA GLU A 80 23.37 12.83 18.62
C GLU A 80 22.28 12.53 17.59
N VAL A 81 22.62 11.90 16.47
CA VAL A 81 21.70 11.69 15.36
C VAL A 81 21.01 10.32 15.44
N ILE A 82 21.72 9.27 15.82
CA ILE A 82 21.16 7.91 15.82
C ILE A 82 20.68 7.52 17.22
N GLU A 83 21.59 7.45 18.19
CA GLU A 83 21.26 6.89 19.53
C GLU A 83 20.18 7.69 20.26
N LYS A 84 20.23 9.02 20.20
CA LYS A 84 19.18 9.88 20.78
C LYS A 84 17.83 9.72 20.09
N GLN A 85 17.82 9.55 18.76
CA GLN A 85 16.56 9.31 18.05
C GLN A 85 15.98 7.94 18.40
N ILE A 86 16.81 6.89 18.48
CA ILE A 86 16.40 5.56 18.95
C ILE A 86 15.76 5.65 20.33
N SER A 87 16.43 6.34 21.27
CA SER A 87 15.87 6.54 22.62
C SER A 87 14.54 7.30 22.61
N THR A 88 14.39 8.28 21.71
CA THR A 88 13.14 9.03 21.54
C THR A 88 12.05 8.13 20.95
N ALA A 89 12.39 7.30 19.95
CA ALA A 89 11.50 6.34 19.32
C ALA A 89 10.99 5.30 20.32
N ASP A 90 11.86 4.79 21.18
CA ASP A 90 11.48 3.90 22.28
C ASP A 90 10.53 4.59 23.30
N GLY A 91 10.75 5.88 23.52
CA GLY A 91 9.87 6.70 24.35
C GLY A 91 8.46 6.85 23.73
N ALA A 92 8.39 7.08 22.42
CA ALA A 92 7.14 7.19 21.68
C ALA A 92 6.40 5.85 21.62
N GLU A 93 7.10 4.75 21.36
CA GLU A 93 6.49 3.42 21.42
C GLU A 93 5.89 3.14 22.80
N ARG A 94 6.64 3.37 23.88
CA ARG A 94 6.12 3.22 25.26
C ARG A 94 4.91 4.11 25.53
N TYR A 95 4.89 5.34 24.98
CA TYR A 95 3.76 6.25 25.11
C TYR A 95 2.50 5.68 24.43
N ILE A 96 2.63 5.19 23.19
CA ILE A 96 1.54 4.58 22.42
C ILE A 96 1.03 3.32 23.13
N ARG A 97 1.93 2.41 23.52
CA ARG A 97 1.55 1.16 24.19
C ARG A 97 0.85 1.35 25.55
N LYS A 98 1.03 2.50 26.20
CA LYS A 98 0.27 2.88 27.39
C LYS A 98 -1.14 3.38 27.09
N GLY A 99 -1.54 3.46 25.83
CA GLY A 99 -2.87 3.92 25.41
C GLY A 99 -3.15 5.39 25.70
N ARG A 100 -2.10 6.22 25.80
CA ARG A 100 -2.26 7.65 26.06
C ARG A 100 -2.80 8.37 24.84
N SER A 101 -3.51 9.48 25.07
CA SER A 101 -4.15 10.26 24.02
C SER A 101 -3.14 10.95 23.09
N ILE A 102 -3.41 10.92 21.79
CA ILE A 102 -2.62 11.59 20.74
C ILE A 102 -3.48 12.71 20.15
N TYR A 103 -2.84 13.82 19.80
CA TYR A 103 -3.48 15.00 19.26
C TYR A 103 -2.77 15.46 17.97
N LEU A 104 -3.49 16.21 17.13
CA LEU A 104 -2.95 16.78 15.88
C LEU A 104 -2.40 18.19 16.04
N ASP A 105 -2.52 18.79 17.21
CA ASP A 105 -2.08 20.14 17.50
C ASP A 105 -1.56 20.28 18.95
N THR A 106 -0.67 21.24 19.16
CA THR A 106 -0.06 21.50 20.49
C THR A 106 -1.03 22.06 21.52
N LYS A 107 -2.20 22.57 21.07
CA LYS A 107 -3.28 23.07 21.96
C LYS A 107 -4.20 21.97 22.44
N LEU A 108 -4.01 20.74 21.97
CA LEU A 108 -4.79 19.55 22.33
C LEU A 108 -6.28 19.69 21.96
N THR A 109 -6.59 20.44 20.91
CA THR A 109 -7.97 20.72 20.49
C THR A 109 -8.50 19.66 19.51
N GLN A 110 -7.61 19.00 18.75
CA GLN A 110 -7.98 18.02 17.77
C GLN A 110 -7.35 16.66 18.11
N ALA A 111 -8.18 15.72 18.56
CA ALA A 111 -7.73 14.35 18.85
C ALA A 111 -7.33 13.63 17.56
N PHE A 112 -6.38 12.70 17.69
CA PHE A 112 -5.97 11.83 16.58
C PHE A 112 -7.15 10.95 16.13
N PRO A 113 -7.49 10.92 14.82
CA PRO A 113 -8.77 10.36 14.38
C PRO A 113 -8.78 8.83 14.23
N ILE A 114 -7.62 8.18 14.24
CA ILE A 114 -7.51 6.74 14.00
C ILE A 114 -7.29 6.01 15.32
N PRO A 115 -8.19 5.10 15.73
CA PRO A 115 -7.99 4.30 16.92
C PRO A 115 -6.85 3.29 16.72
N ILE A 116 -5.94 3.21 17.69
CA ILE A 116 -4.86 2.22 17.70
C ILE A 116 -5.28 1.04 18.57
N ASN A 117 -5.40 -0.14 17.96
CA ASN A 117 -5.68 -1.37 18.72
C ASN A 117 -4.39 -1.88 19.37
N LEU A 118 -4.17 -1.51 20.63
CA LEU A 118 -2.93 -1.78 21.37
C LEU A 118 -2.60 -3.27 21.48
N SER A 119 -3.59 -4.15 21.54
CA SER A 119 -3.38 -5.60 21.65
C SER A 119 -2.85 -6.24 20.36
N LYS A 120 -3.02 -5.57 19.22
CA LYS A 120 -2.59 -6.04 17.90
C LYS A 120 -1.59 -5.10 17.23
N ALA A 121 -1.31 -3.94 17.83
CA ALA A 121 -0.46 -2.92 17.21
C ALA A 121 0.96 -3.45 16.98
N HIS A 122 1.35 -3.44 15.71
CA HIS A 122 2.69 -3.71 15.22
C HIS A 122 3.38 -2.37 14.98
N ILE A 123 4.35 -2.04 15.83
CA ILE A 123 4.98 -0.71 15.83
C ILE A 123 6.36 -0.81 15.19
N HIS A 124 6.55 -0.09 14.09
CA HIS A 124 7.84 0.07 13.41
C HIS A 124 8.43 1.43 13.76
N LYS A 125 9.64 1.43 14.29
CA LYS A 125 10.41 2.62 14.60
C LYS A 125 11.38 2.91 13.48
N ILE A 126 11.31 4.11 12.89
CA ILE A 126 12.11 4.51 11.74
C ILE A 126 12.83 5.81 12.07
N VAL A 127 14.14 5.79 11.98
CA VAL A 127 15.02 6.93 12.23
C VAL A 127 15.66 7.35 10.92
N VAL A 128 15.59 8.63 10.58
CA VAL A 128 16.22 9.19 9.38
C VAL A 128 17.46 9.98 9.80
N ALA A 129 18.62 9.55 9.29
CA ALA A 129 19.93 10.12 9.60
C ALA A 129 20.50 10.85 8.39
N HIS A 130 20.51 12.17 8.42
CA HIS A 130 20.93 13.02 7.30
C HIS A 130 22.41 13.39 7.34
N GLY A 131 23.00 13.64 6.13
CA GLY A 131 24.24 14.38 5.96
C GLY A 131 25.52 13.61 6.26
N VAL A 132 25.52 12.28 6.18
CA VAL A 132 26.69 11.44 6.45
C VAL A 132 27.29 10.80 5.19
N ARG A 133 26.52 10.73 4.11
CA ARG A 133 26.82 9.95 2.89
C ARG A 133 28.18 10.32 2.25
N GLU A 134 28.47 11.59 2.08
CA GLU A 134 29.72 12.02 1.50
C GLU A 134 30.93 11.71 2.39
N ALA A 135 30.76 11.71 3.69
CA ALA A 135 31.81 11.29 4.62
C ALA A 135 32.07 9.78 4.57
N CYS A 136 30.99 8.97 4.44
CA CYS A 136 31.12 7.53 4.21
C CYS A 136 31.92 7.21 2.94
N LYS A 137 31.61 7.86 1.81
CA LYS A 137 32.32 7.68 0.54
C LYS A 137 33.82 8.02 0.66
N ARG A 138 34.17 9.10 1.36
CA ARG A 138 35.57 9.47 1.57
C ARG A 138 36.29 8.51 2.49
N SER A 139 35.60 7.97 3.47
CA SER A 139 36.21 7.04 4.44
C SER A 139 36.44 5.65 3.88
N SER A 140 35.64 5.21 2.93
CA SER A 140 35.76 3.89 2.32
C SER A 140 35.61 3.98 0.80
N PRO A 141 36.71 3.80 0.04
CA PRO A 141 36.65 3.77 -1.43
C PRO A 141 35.79 2.65 -1.99
N MET A 142 35.54 1.61 -1.20
CA MET A 142 34.67 0.49 -1.58
C MET A 142 33.18 0.85 -1.39
N ASN A 143 32.88 1.84 -0.57
CA ASN A 143 31.50 2.31 -0.32
C ASN A 143 31.11 3.35 -1.39
N VAL A 144 30.75 2.86 -2.57
CA VAL A 144 30.40 3.69 -3.73
C VAL A 144 29.13 4.50 -3.48
N SER A 145 28.14 3.91 -2.83
CA SER A 145 26.87 4.55 -2.48
C SER A 145 27.02 5.56 -1.35
N GLY A 146 27.96 5.36 -0.43
CA GLY A 146 28.15 6.17 0.76
C GLY A 146 27.10 5.92 1.83
N SER A 147 26.45 4.78 1.79
CA SER A 147 25.45 4.39 2.78
C SER A 147 26.07 3.93 4.08
N LEU A 148 25.34 4.08 5.19
CA LEU A 148 25.76 3.55 6.48
C LEU A 148 25.75 2.02 6.46
N ALA A 149 26.78 1.40 7.02
CA ALA A 149 26.75 -0.02 7.35
C ALA A 149 25.94 -0.23 8.63
N ILE A 150 24.99 -1.15 8.60
CA ILE A 150 24.08 -1.44 9.71
C ILE A 150 24.16 -2.92 10.06
N SER A 151 24.26 -3.23 11.35
CA SER A 151 24.17 -4.59 11.87
C SER A 151 23.13 -4.70 12.98
N TYR A 152 22.20 -5.63 12.82
CA TYR A 152 21.33 -6.08 13.90
C TYR A 152 21.97 -7.28 14.56
N GLU A 153 22.32 -7.15 15.84
CA GLU A 153 23.08 -8.15 16.57
C GLU A 153 22.74 -8.15 18.06
N PRO A 154 23.10 -9.20 18.82
CA PRO A 154 22.96 -9.21 20.27
C PRO A 154 23.74 -8.06 20.93
N LYS A 155 23.14 -7.45 21.96
CA LYS A 155 23.70 -6.27 22.64
C LYS A 155 25.00 -6.52 23.38
N ASP A 156 25.22 -7.74 23.80
CA ASP A 156 26.34 -8.18 24.63
C ASP A 156 27.59 -8.59 23.85
N LEU A 157 27.54 -8.52 22.50
CA LEU A 157 28.72 -8.74 21.70
C LEU A 157 29.77 -7.64 21.89
N GLU A 158 31.06 -8.02 21.93
CA GLU A 158 32.16 -7.07 22.01
C GLU A 158 32.05 -5.99 20.93
N ALA A 159 32.17 -4.74 21.38
CA ALA A 159 31.94 -3.61 20.53
C ALA A 159 33.07 -3.45 19.49
N PHE A 160 32.79 -3.74 18.26
CA PHE A 160 33.61 -3.26 17.15
C PHE A 160 33.13 -1.84 16.80
N ASP A 161 33.90 -0.83 17.23
CA ASP A 161 33.55 0.57 17.02
C ASP A 161 34.32 1.10 15.82
N GLN A 162 33.64 1.17 14.68
CA GLN A 162 34.19 1.66 13.42
C GLN A 162 33.37 2.84 12.92
N PRO A 163 33.99 3.90 12.35
CA PRO A 163 33.23 4.97 11.71
C PRO A 163 32.28 4.45 10.64
N PHE A 164 31.09 5.05 10.60
CA PHE A 164 30.00 4.75 9.64
C PHE A 164 29.39 3.35 9.75
N PHE A 165 29.67 2.64 10.84
CA PHE A 165 29.04 1.37 11.21
C PHE A 165 28.10 1.57 12.40
N VAL A 166 26.83 1.17 12.24
CA VAL A 166 25.77 1.31 13.24
C VAL A 166 25.34 -0.06 13.71
N ARG A 167 25.46 -0.28 15.01
CA ARG A 167 24.95 -1.51 15.66
C ARG A 167 23.59 -1.23 16.29
N ILE A 168 22.62 -2.08 15.99
CA ILE A 168 21.26 -2.02 16.49
C ILE A 168 20.99 -3.28 17.30
N ASP A 169 20.41 -3.11 18.48
CA ASP A 169 19.96 -4.21 19.31
C ASP A 169 18.85 -5.00 18.58
N ARG A 170 19.13 -6.27 18.25
CA ARG A 170 18.17 -7.12 17.56
C ARG A 170 16.89 -7.39 18.35
N GLU A 171 16.93 -7.32 19.66
CA GLU A 171 15.76 -7.52 20.52
C GLU A 171 14.85 -6.27 20.59
N ASN A 172 15.40 -5.11 20.19
CA ASN A 172 14.66 -3.85 20.10
C ASN A 172 14.96 -3.13 18.76
N PRO A 173 14.58 -3.72 17.62
CA PRO A 173 14.99 -3.24 16.32
C PRO A 173 14.41 -1.85 16.00
N VAL A 174 15.25 -1.02 15.39
CA VAL A 174 14.91 0.29 14.83
C VAL A 174 15.45 0.36 13.42
N HIS A 175 14.64 0.77 12.47
CA HIS A 175 15.08 0.93 11.08
C HIS A 175 15.81 2.28 10.95
N VAL A 176 17.06 2.26 10.51
CA VAL A 176 17.87 3.47 10.29
C VAL A 176 18.03 3.68 8.80
N LEU A 177 17.53 4.81 8.30
CA LEU A 177 17.58 5.22 6.91
C LEU A 177 18.42 6.49 6.79
N ASP A 178 19.07 6.71 5.65
CA ASP A 178 19.55 8.03 5.24
C ASP A 178 18.54 8.72 4.30
N THR A 179 18.85 9.90 3.80
CA THR A 179 17.95 10.68 2.91
C THR A 179 17.59 9.90 1.65
N GLU A 180 18.58 9.35 0.98
CA GLU A 180 18.42 8.64 -0.29
C GLU A 180 17.72 7.30 -0.08
N ASN A 181 18.10 6.58 0.98
CA ASN A 181 17.46 5.32 1.35
C ASN A 181 15.99 5.50 1.69
N LEU A 182 15.64 6.59 2.38
CA LEU A 182 14.24 6.95 2.64
C LEU A 182 13.48 7.16 1.32
N GLU A 183 14.07 7.93 0.39
CA GLU A 183 13.44 8.17 -0.90
C GLU A 183 13.26 6.90 -1.72
N ILE A 184 14.28 6.06 -1.80
CA ILE A 184 14.23 4.78 -2.51
C ILE A 184 13.17 3.89 -1.88
N SER A 185 13.19 3.73 -0.56
CA SER A 185 12.24 2.90 0.17
C SER A 185 10.79 3.31 -0.11
N LEU A 186 10.47 4.60 0.02
CA LEU A 186 9.12 5.11 -0.19
C LEU A 186 8.70 5.20 -1.66
N LYS A 187 9.63 5.16 -2.62
CA LYS A 187 9.34 5.14 -4.07
C LYS A 187 9.22 3.73 -4.63
N GLU A 188 9.89 2.77 -4.04
CA GLU A 188 9.88 1.38 -4.53
C GLU A 188 8.83 0.53 -3.82
N LEU A 189 8.58 0.80 -2.55
CA LEU A 189 7.58 0.18 -1.70
C LEU A 189 6.40 1.15 -1.49
N ASP A 190 5.87 1.68 -2.58
CA ASP A 190 5.01 2.87 -2.60
C ASP A 190 3.52 2.59 -2.33
N THR A 191 3.24 1.53 -1.53
CA THR A 191 1.93 1.30 -0.88
C THR A 191 2.12 0.93 0.59
N ILE A 192 1.08 1.09 1.39
CA ILE A 192 1.15 0.69 2.80
C ILE A 192 1.45 -0.81 2.93
N PHE A 193 0.85 -1.64 2.08
CA PHE A 193 1.07 -3.08 2.08
C PHE A 193 2.53 -3.43 1.73
N ASP A 194 3.05 -2.88 0.62
CA ASP A 194 4.40 -3.24 0.16
C ASP A 194 5.47 -2.79 1.16
N PHE A 195 5.29 -1.61 1.76
CA PHE A 195 6.22 -1.08 2.74
C PHE A 195 6.22 -1.89 4.05
N THR A 196 5.03 -2.19 4.59
CA THR A 196 4.94 -2.98 5.83
C THR A 196 5.36 -4.43 5.61
N ALA A 197 5.01 -5.05 4.49
CA ALA A 197 5.46 -6.41 4.15
C ALA A 197 7.00 -6.51 4.06
N TYR A 198 7.66 -5.48 3.54
CA TYR A 198 9.12 -5.39 3.54
C TYR A 198 9.68 -5.27 4.96
N LEU A 199 9.13 -4.36 5.78
CA LEU A 199 9.58 -4.21 7.18
C LEU A 199 9.39 -5.50 7.98
N ASP A 200 8.27 -6.20 7.77
CA ASP A 200 8.01 -7.49 8.39
C ASP A 200 9.02 -8.56 7.96
N ALA A 201 9.32 -8.64 6.66
CA ALA A 201 10.34 -9.57 6.17
C ALA A 201 11.73 -9.26 6.78
N LYS A 202 12.04 -7.98 7.00
CA LYS A 202 13.27 -7.56 7.67
C LYS A 202 13.28 -7.93 9.14
N LEU A 203 12.19 -7.70 9.87
CA LEU A 203 12.05 -8.12 11.26
C LEU A 203 12.11 -9.63 11.42
N ASP A 204 11.53 -10.38 10.50
CA ASP A 204 11.61 -11.84 10.47
C ASP A 204 13.05 -12.32 10.23
N ALA A 205 13.82 -11.66 9.37
CA ALA A 205 15.24 -11.95 9.16
C ALA A 205 16.06 -11.64 10.43
N ILE A 206 15.83 -10.50 11.08
CA ILE A 206 16.48 -10.12 12.35
C ILE A 206 16.21 -11.16 13.45
N LYS A 207 14.99 -11.68 13.54
CA LYS A 207 14.62 -12.71 14.51
C LYS A 207 15.22 -14.08 14.18
N ARG A 208 15.32 -14.42 12.90
CA ARG A 208 15.75 -15.74 12.43
C ARG A 208 17.25 -15.94 12.53
N HIS A 209 18.03 -14.89 12.18
CA HIS A 209 19.48 -14.93 12.17
C HIS A 209 20.07 -14.21 13.37
N GLN A 210 21.25 -14.67 13.86
CA GLN A 210 21.94 -13.97 14.95
C GLN A 210 22.44 -12.60 14.54
N HIS A 211 22.82 -12.47 13.25
CA HIS A 211 23.28 -11.21 12.66
C HIS A 211 22.59 -10.96 11.32
N LEU A 212 22.16 -9.73 11.11
CA LEU A 212 21.79 -9.20 9.81
C LEU A 212 22.62 -7.93 9.58
N THR A 213 23.57 -8.02 8.67
CA THR A 213 24.49 -6.91 8.34
C THR A 213 24.36 -6.52 6.88
N TYR A 214 24.32 -5.24 6.59
CA TYR A 214 24.23 -4.70 5.24
C TYR A 214 24.79 -3.28 5.16
N CYS A 215 25.04 -2.80 3.94
CA CYS A 215 25.53 -1.45 3.67
C CYS A 215 24.50 -0.71 2.80
N GLY A 216 23.58 0.00 3.46
CA GLY A 216 22.49 0.72 2.81
C GLY A 216 21.19 -0.07 2.70
N GLU A 217 20.10 0.59 2.99
CA GLU A 217 18.74 0.00 2.92
C GLU A 217 18.34 -0.34 1.48
N GLU A 218 18.87 0.38 0.49
CA GLU A 218 18.65 0.15 -0.93
C GLU A 218 19.07 -1.27 -1.35
N ASP A 219 20.23 -1.75 -0.83
CA ASP A 219 20.72 -3.09 -1.15
C ASP A 219 19.83 -4.17 -0.51
N VAL A 220 19.30 -3.91 0.68
CA VAL A 220 18.32 -4.81 1.31
C VAL A 220 17.03 -4.87 0.51
N ILE A 221 16.57 -3.75 -0.05
CA ILE A 221 15.37 -3.71 -0.90
C ILE A 221 15.61 -4.49 -2.21
N ALA A 222 16.79 -4.35 -2.83
CA ALA A 222 17.15 -5.13 -3.99
C ALA A 222 17.17 -6.63 -3.67
N HIS A 223 17.85 -7.01 -2.59
CA HIS A 223 17.88 -8.38 -2.10
C HIS A 223 16.47 -8.95 -1.84
N TYR A 224 15.61 -8.18 -1.17
CA TYR A 224 14.20 -8.54 -0.94
C TYR A 224 13.47 -8.81 -2.25
N PHE A 225 13.55 -7.94 -3.23
CA PHE A 225 12.88 -8.13 -4.52
C PHE A 225 13.44 -9.27 -5.36
N MET A 226 14.69 -9.64 -5.18
CA MET A 226 15.32 -10.77 -5.89
C MET A 226 15.08 -12.11 -5.18
N ASN A 227 14.64 -12.11 -3.95
CA ASN A 227 14.55 -13.30 -3.10
C ASN A 227 13.08 -13.67 -2.80
N PHE A 228 12.42 -14.26 -3.79
CA PHE A 228 11.06 -14.77 -3.67
C PHE A 228 11.07 -16.24 -3.29
N ASP A 229 10.40 -16.59 -2.19
CA ASP A 229 10.23 -17.97 -1.77
C ASP A 229 8.97 -18.59 -2.36
N ASP A 230 9.14 -19.57 -3.21
CA ASP A 230 8.06 -20.27 -3.89
C ASP A 230 7.17 -21.12 -2.95
N ASN A 231 7.69 -21.52 -1.80
CA ASN A 231 6.95 -22.34 -0.84
C ASN A 231 5.95 -21.47 -0.05
N THR A 232 6.42 -20.33 0.46
CA THR A 232 5.58 -19.41 1.22
C THR A 232 4.88 -18.38 0.34
N LYS A 233 5.24 -18.29 -0.95
CA LYS A 233 4.74 -17.26 -1.90
C LYS A 233 4.96 -15.83 -1.41
N ARG A 234 6.11 -15.58 -0.76
CA ARG A 234 6.48 -14.27 -0.20
C ARG A 234 7.90 -13.90 -0.56
N TYR A 235 8.15 -12.62 -0.64
CA TYR A 235 9.50 -12.07 -0.64
C TYR A 235 10.10 -12.16 0.75
N MET A 236 11.40 -12.42 0.85
CA MET A 236 12.10 -12.59 2.12
C MET A 236 13.48 -11.94 2.10
N ILE A 237 14.06 -11.75 3.27
CA ILE A 237 15.44 -11.33 3.46
C ILE A 237 16.22 -12.48 4.08
N GLY A 238 17.38 -12.81 3.50
CA GLY A 238 18.16 -13.98 3.88
C GLY A 238 17.56 -15.29 3.38
N THR A 239 17.77 -16.38 4.12
CA THR A 239 17.31 -17.72 3.78
C THR A 239 16.56 -18.36 4.94
N PHE A 240 15.85 -19.48 4.69
CA PHE A 240 15.28 -20.30 5.76
C PHE A 240 16.29 -21.26 6.40
N ASP A 241 17.46 -21.42 5.77
CA ASP A 241 18.52 -22.22 6.35
C ASP A 241 19.06 -21.56 7.62
N LYS A 242 19.43 -22.38 8.59
CA LYS A 242 19.97 -21.89 9.87
C LYS A 242 21.45 -21.51 9.71
N PHE A 243 21.68 -20.34 9.09
CA PHE A 243 22.98 -19.69 9.17
C PHE A 243 23.00 -18.72 10.35
N ASP A 244 24.16 -18.59 10.98
CA ASP A 244 24.33 -17.68 12.12
C ASP A 244 24.13 -16.22 11.73
N GLY A 245 24.38 -15.87 10.46
CA GLY A 245 24.22 -14.49 9.98
C GLY A 245 23.90 -14.39 8.50
N VAL A 246 23.35 -13.24 8.14
CA VAL A 246 23.14 -12.80 6.77
C VAL A 246 23.92 -11.52 6.54
N HIS A 247 24.75 -11.51 5.51
CA HIS A 247 25.45 -10.33 5.05
C HIS A 247 25.00 -9.99 3.63
N ILE A 248 24.44 -8.78 3.46
CA ILE A 248 24.04 -8.24 2.16
C ILE A 248 25.12 -7.26 1.74
N GLY A 249 25.78 -7.55 0.61
CA GLY A 249 26.88 -6.74 0.09
C GLY A 249 26.40 -5.42 -0.48
N GLU A 250 27.35 -4.49 -0.61
CA GLU A 250 27.10 -3.22 -1.29
C GLU A 250 27.00 -3.41 -2.81
N GLY A 251 26.09 -2.66 -3.44
CA GLY A 251 25.93 -2.59 -4.89
C GLY A 251 24.83 -3.46 -5.46
N GLU A 252 24.13 -4.25 -4.65
CA GLU A 252 22.97 -5.05 -5.12
C GLU A 252 21.90 -4.18 -5.74
N TRP A 253 21.63 -2.99 -5.17
CA TRP A 253 20.69 -2.04 -5.74
C TRP A 253 21.13 -1.52 -7.11
N ALA A 254 22.40 -1.14 -7.24
CA ALA A 254 22.93 -0.60 -8.50
C ALA A 254 22.85 -1.60 -9.66
N ASP A 255 23.02 -2.88 -9.37
CA ASP A 255 22.89 -3.95 -10.37
C ASP A 255 21.42 -4.29 -10.65
N PHE A 256 20.60 -4.34 -9.61
CA PHE A 256 19.15 -4.55 -9.73
C PHE A 256 18.47 -3.46 -10.57
N GLU A 257 18.79 -2.19 -10.30
CA GLU A 257 18.19 -1.03 -11.00
C GLU A 257 18.52 -1.01 -12.50
N LYS A 258 19.72 -1.47 -12.91
CA LYS A 258 20.10 -1.59 -14.31
C LYS A 258 19.44 -2.77 -15.02
N GLY A 259 18.83 -3.67 -14.27
CA GLY A 259 18.27 -4.91 -14.79
C GLY A 259 16.97 -4.70 -15.59
N ASN A 260 16.82 -5.48 -16.67
CA ASN A 260 15.57 -5.49 -17.44
C ASN A 260 14.31 -5.82 -16.64
N PRO A 261 14.35 -6.71 -15.64
CA PRO A 261 13.19 -6.97 -14.77
C PRO A 261 12.71 -5.71 -14.04
N TYR A 262 13.62 -4.93 -13.49
CA TYR A 262 13.30 -3.66 -12.82
C TYR A 262 12.68 -2.66 -13.80
N ALA A 263 13.27 -2.47 -14.97
CA ALA A 263 12.73 -1.56 -15.99
C ALA A 263 11.30 -1.96 -16.39
N ARG A 264 11.02 -3.26 -16.56
CA ARG A 264 9.66 -3.76 -16.86
C ARG A 264 8.70 -3.55 -15.70
N ARG A 265 9.14 -3.77 -14.46
CA ARG A 265 8.36 -3.49 -13.23
C ARG A 265 7.95 -2.02 -13.19
N LYS A 266 8.89 -1.10 -13.39
CA LYS A 266 8.62 0.36 -13.40
C LYS A 266 7.66 0.76 -14.53
N ALA A 267 7.82 0.20 -15.72
CA ALA A 267 6.92 0.45 -16.84
C ALA A 267 5.48 -0.04 -16.54
N ALA A 268 5.35 -1.23 -15.98
CA ALA A 268 4.06 -1.80 -15.61
C ALA A 268 3.37 -1.03 -14.48
N ASN A 269 4.14 -0.47 -13.53
CA ASN A 269 3.58 0.31 -12.42
C ASN A 269 2.85 1.59 -12.90
N LYS A 270 3.14 2.11 -14.10
CA LYS A 270 2.56 3.37 -14.57
C LYS A 270 1.03 3.37 -14.58
N SER A 271 0.40 2.28 -14.96
CA SER A 271 -1.07 2.17 -14.97
C SER A 271 -1.66 2.14 -13.57
N SER A 272 -0.96 1.55 -12.61
CA SER A 272 -1.44 1.40 -11.22
C SER A 272 -1.66 2.73 -10.51
N TYR A 273 -1.00 3.81 -10.92
CA TYR A 273 -1.19 5.15 -10.36
C TYR A 273 -2.55 5.76 -10.69
N PHE A 274 -3.32 5.18 -11.60
CA PHE A 274 -4.74 5.50 -11.75
C PHE A 274 -5.53 5.16 -10.47
N TRP A 275 -5.28 4.01 -9.87
CA TRP A 275 -5.88 3.60 -8.60
C TRP A 275 -5.53 4.56 -7.46
N ASP A 276 -4.26 4.98 -7.38
CA ASP A 276 -3.82 5.94 -6.37
C ASP A 276 -4.50 7.29 -6.51
N ARG A 277 -4.73 7.74 -7.75
CA ARG A 277 -5.46 9.00 -8.00
C ARG A 277 -6.91 8.93 -7.50
N LEU A 278 -7.60 7.82 -7.72
CA LEU A 278 -8.94 7.61 -7.15
C LEU A 278 -8.90 7.73 -5.62
N LEU A 279 -7.98 6.99 -4.98
CA LEU A 279 -7.80 7.04 -3.52
C LEU A 279 -7.50 8.45 -3.02
N GLN A 280 -6.61 9.18 -3.68
CA GLN A 280 -6.19 10.53 -3.25
C GLN A 280 -7.31 11.57 -3.37
N ILE A 281 -8.10 11.51 -4.43
CA ILE A 281 -9.24 12.43 -4.63
C ILE A 281 -10.27 12.19 -3.53
N THR A 282 -10.67 10.94 -3.33
CA THR A 282 -11.69 10.59 -2.32
C THR A 282 -11.18 10.84 -0.90
N SER A 283 -9.88 10.59 -0.64
CA SER A 283 -9.24 10.91 0.65
C SER A 283 -9.29 12.41 0.97
N LYS A 284 -9.09 13.28 -0.02
CA LYS A 284 -9.23 14.73 0.18
C LYS A 284 -10.66 15.13 0.58
N ASN A 285 -11.66 14.51 -0.05
CA ASN A 285 -13.05 14.76 0.25
C ASN A 285 -13.40 14.28 1.67
N ALA A 286 -12.88 13.11 2.07
CA ALA A 286 -13.03 12.59 3.42
C ALA A 286 -12.44 13.55 4.48
N LEU A 287 -11.23 14.06 4.28
CA LEU A 287 -10.56 15.00 5.20
C LEU A 287 -11.29 16.34 5.29
N LYS A 288 -11.97 16.78 4.23
CA LYS A 288 -12.78 18.00 4.22
C LYS A 288 -14.18 17.81 4.81
N GLY A 289 -14.56 16.56 5.15
CA GLY A 289 -15.90 16.23 5.61
C GLY A 289 -16.98 16.37 4.52
N THR A 290 -16.59 16.33 3.24
CA THR A 290 -17.47 16.43 2.07
C THR A 290 -17.76 15.06 1.43
N LEU A 291 -17.34 13.97 2.06
CA LEU A 291 -17.65 12.62 1.62
C LEU A 291 -19.10 12.31 2.00
N GLU A 292 -19.95 12.08 1.02
CA GLU A 292 -21.32 11.65 1.24
C GLU A 292 -21.37 10.14 1.48
N GLY A 293 -22.21 9.72 2.42
CA GLY A 293 -22.42 8.32 2.79
C GLY A 293 -21.95 7.98 4.21
N ASN A 294 -22.50 6.90 4.76
CA ASN A 294 -22.27 6.43 6.15
C ASN A 294 -20.92 5.75 6.38
N SER A 295 -19.91 5.99 5.57
CA SER A 295 -18.61 5.37 5.75
C SER A 295 -17.75 6.20 6.68
N GLU A 296 -17.35 5.61 7.81
CA GLU A 296 -16.31 6.16 8.67
C GLU A 296 -14.93 5.90 8.03
N PRO A 297 -14.33 6.86 7.32
CA PRO A 297 -13.13 6.63 6.49
C PRO A 297 -11.91 6.23 7.31
N PHE A 298 -11.96 6.43 8.64
CA PHE A 298 -10.85 6.20 9.55
C PHE A 298 -10.89 4.83 10.25
N ILE A 299 -12.03 4.12 10.23
CA ILE A 299 -12.25 2.92 11.06
C ILE A 299 -12.26 1.62 10.22
N GLY A 300 -11.38 1.45 9.26
CA GLY A 300 -11.20 0.15 8.62
C GLY A 300 -12.43 -0.49 7.95
N LYS A 301 -13.56 0.22 7.91
CA LYS A 301 -14.85 -0.21 7.36
C LYS A 301 -15.31 0.65 6.18
N SER A 302 -14.37 1.14 5.41
CA SER A 302 -14.68 1.97 4.24
C SER A 302 -14.15 1.35 2.96
N ALA A 303 -14.77 1.68 1.84
CA ALA A 303 -14.27 1.30 0.52
C ALA A 303 -12.80 1.72 0.32
N LEU A 304 -12.46 2.94 0.74
CA LEU A 304 -11.09 3.47 0.67
C LEU A 304 -10.07 2.62 1.42
N HIS A 305 -10.45 2.10 2.57
CA HIS A 305 -9.57 1.26 3.37
C HIS A 305 -9.16 -0.02 2.62
N PHE A 306 -10.15 -0.75 2.06
CA PHE A 306 -9.85 -1.96 1.28
C PHE A 306 -9.09 -1.67 -0.01
N MET A 307 -9.41 -0.56 -0.67
CA MET A 307 -8.66 -0.12 -1.84
C MET A 307 -7.20 0.24 -1.52
N ALA A 308 -6.94 0.83 -0.36
CA ALA A 308 -5.61 1.21 0.09
C ALA A 308 -4.72 0.02 0.46
N LYS A 309 -5.32 -1.11 0.88
CA LYS A 309 -4.59 -2.35 1.19
C LYS A 309 -3.95 -3.02 -0.02
N GLU A 310 -4.49 -2.80 -1.22
CA GLU A 310 -4.01 -3.51 -2.40
C GLU A 310 -2.51 -3.28 -2.64
N PRO A 311 -1.71 -4.33 -2.85
CA PRO A 311 -0.30 -4.19 -3.21
C PRO A 311 -0.13 -3.58 -4.61
N ARG A 312 1.00 -2.94 -4.87
CA ARG A 312 1.29 -2.22 -6.11
C ARG A 312 1.04 -3.07 -7.36
N PHE A 313 1.55 -4.29 -7.36
CA PHE A 313 1.40 -5.17 -8.52
C PHE A 313 -0.07 -5.55 -8.80
N TRP A 314 -0.91 -5.65 -7.75
CA TRP A 314 -2.33 -5.95 -7.92
C TRP A 314 -3.11 -4.73 -8.42
N ARG A 315 -2.76 -3.53 -7.94
CA ARG A 315 -3.31 -2.26 -8.46
C ARG A 315 -3.10 -2.11 -9.97
N ARG A 316 -2.05 -2.71 -10.56
CA ARG A 316 -1.85 -2.74 -12.03
C ARG A 316 -3.02 -3.43 -12.72
N GLY A 317 -3.31 -4.66 -12.32
CA GLY A 317 -4.38 -5.45 -12.92
C GLY A 317 -5.75 -4.76 -12.79
N LEU A 318 -6.07 -4.25 -11.62
CA LEU A 318 -7.30 -3.50 -11.35
C LEU A 318 -7.39 -2.24 -12.23
N SER A 319 -6.32 -1.43 -12.26
CA SER A 319 -6.26 -0.21 -13.07
C SER A 319 -6.34 -0.48 -14.57
N ASP A 320 -5.59 -1.48 -15.06
CA ASP A 320 -5.60 -1.86 -16.47
C ASP A 320 -6.99 -2.30 -16.91
N HIS A 321 -7.68 -3.08 -16.09
CA HIS A 321 -9.04 -3.51 -16.37
C HIS A 321 -10.00 -2.32 -16.39
N MET A 322 -9.96 -1.44 -15.39
CA MET A 322 -10.82 -0.25 -15.33
C MET A 322 -10.56 0.69 -16.52
N LEU A 323 -9.29 1.01 -16.81
CA LEU A 323 -8.93 1.87 -17.93
C LEU A 323 -9.34 1.27 -19.27
N LYS A 324 -9.22 -0.05 -19.46
CA LYS A 324 -9.69 -0.76 -20.64
C LYS A 324 -11.21 -0.71 -20.74
N SER A 325 -11.90 -0.92 -19.65
CA SER A 325 -13.36 -0.83 -19.56
C SER A 325 -13.87 0.57 -19.91
N ILE A 326 -13.19 1.62 -19.41
CA ILE A 326 -13.50 3.02 -19.72
C ILE A 326 -13.34 3.31 -21.22
N ARG A 327 -12.23 2.87 -21.83
CA ARG A 327 -11.96 3.09 -23.25
C ARG A 327 -12.93 2.36 -24.17
N ASN A 328 -13.37 1.17 -23.76
CA ASN A 328 -14.24 0.29 -24.53
C ASN A 328 -15.73 0.42 -24.16
N PHE A 329 -16.11 1.51 -23.46
CA PHE A 329 -17.52 1.73 -23.14
C PHE A 329 -18.33 1.81 -24.42
N PRO A 330 -19.49 1.09 -24.53
CA PRO A 330 -20.29 1.03 -25.73
C PRO A 330 -20.76 2.42 -26.21
N GLU A 331 -20.69 2.65 -27.50
CA GLU A 331 -21.27 3.83 -28.16
C GLU A 331 -22.59 3.40 -28.79
N ASN A 332 -23.70 3.90 -28.27
CA ASN A 332 -25.02 3.72 -28.82
C ASN A 332 -25.93 4.90 -28.43
N ASP A 333 -27.09 5.00 -29.07
CA ASP A 333 -28.05 6.09 -28.84
C ASP A 333 -29.07 5.78 -27.73
N GLU A 334 -28.96 4.63 -27.09
CA GLU A 334 -29.82 4.27 -25.96
C GLU A 334 -29.66 5.27 -24.82
N PRO A 335 -30.77 5.70 -24.18
CA PRO A 335 -30.75 6.67 -23.11
C PRO A 335 -30.07 6.16 -21.84
N LEU A 336 -30.06 4.84 -21.63
CA LEU A 336 -29.44 4.17 -20.50
C LEU A 336 -28.52 3.05 -21.00
N VAL A 337 -27.22 3.20 -20.79
CA VAL A 337 -26.21 2.18 -21.09
C VAL A 337 -25.35 1.96 -19.89
N ARG A 338 -25.08 0.71 -19.57
CA ARG A 338 -24.21 0.33 -18.47
C ARG A 338 -23.12 -0.63 -18.90
N ASN A 339 -22.00 -0.53 -18.24
CA ASN A 339 -20.92 -1.51 -18.28
C ASN A 339 -20.52 -1.85 -16.84
N VAL A 340 -20.51 -3.12 -16.49
CA VAL A 340 -20.17 -3.59 -15.15
C VAL A 340 -19.09 -4.65 -15.20
N SER A 341 -18.12 -4.53 -14.32
CA SER A 341 -17.01 -5.49 -14.16
C SER A 341 -16.93 -5.99 -12.74
N LEU A 342 -16.61 -7.26 -12.59
CA LEU A 342 -16.31 -7.90 -11.30
C LEU A 342 -14.84 -8.30 -11.30
N MET A 343 -14.06 -7.77 -10.37
CA MET A 343 -12.62 -7.94 -10.28
C MET A 343 -12.23 -8.49 -8.90
N PRO A 344 -11.37 -9.50 -8.80
CA PRO A 344 -10.90 -10.01 -7.51
C PRO A 344 -9.93 -9.02 -6.85
N SER A 345 -9.96 -8.94 -5.52
CA SER A 345 -8.92 -8.35 -4.70
C SER A 345 -7.72 -9.30 -4.56
N PHE A 346 -6.57 -8.79 -4.13
CA PHE A 346 -5.46 -9.60 -3.64
C PHE A 346 -5.87 -10.41 -2.39
N PHE A 347 -6.79 -9.86 -1.59
CA PHE A 347 -7.26 -10.47 -0.36
C PHE A 347 -8.48 -11.37 -0.62
N GLU A 348 -8.37 -12.62 -0.19
CA GLU A 348 -9.40 -13.64 -0.37
C GLU A 348 -10.77 -13.18 0.15
N GLY A 349 -11.83 -13.59 -0.53
CA GLY A 349 -13.21 -13.24 -0.20
C GLY A 349 -13.59 -11.77 -0.47
N THR A 350 -12.68 -10.95 -0.99
CA THR A 350 -12.92 -9.54 -1.33
C THR A 350 -12.92 -9.35 -2.85
N TYR A 351 -13.87 -8.57 -3.36
CA TYR A 351 -13.99 -8.25 -4.78
C TYR A 351 -14.34 -6.79 -4.99
N TYR A 352 -14.08 -6.30 -6.21
CA TYR A 352 -14.45 -4.97 -6.69
C TYR A 352 -15.52 -5.08 -7.75
N VAL A 353 -16.60 -4.30 -7.62
CA VAL A 353 -17.57 -4.06 -8.69
C VAL A 353 -17.33 -2.68 -9.25
N PHE A 354 -17.00 -2.60 -10.53
CA PHE A 354 -16.82 -1.34 -11.24
C PHE A 354 -17.99 -1.14 -12.20
N LEU A 355 -18.82 -0.13 -11.93
CA LEU A 355 -19.99 0.26 -12.74
C LEU A 355 -19.69 1.54 -13.49
N GLN A 356 -19.93 1.52 -14.80
CA GLN A 356 -19.97 2.72 -15.64
C GLN A 356 -21.40 2.90 -16.15
N LEU A 357 -21.93 4.10 -16.04
CA LEU A 357 -23.29 4.42 -16.41
C LEU A 357 -23.32 5.59 -17.43
N LYS A 358 -24.02 5.41 -18.54
CA LYS A 358 -24.52 6.50 -19.37
C LYS A 358 -26.00 6.68 -19.01
N ALA A 359 -26.39 7.85 -18.54
CA ALA A 359 -27.78 8.19 -18.31
C ALA A 359 -28.04 9.59 -18.86
N VAL A 360 -28.81 9.66 -19.92
CA VAL A 360 -29.19 10.94 -20.56
C VAL A 360 -30.48 11.44 -19.91
N GLY A 361 -30.52 12.73 -19.59
CA GLY A 361 -31.71 13.39 -19.02
C GLY A 361 -31.79 13.40 -17.50
N LEU A 362 -30.88 12.75 -16.77
CA LEU A 362 -30.81 12.81 -15.30
C LEU A 362 -29.89 13.96 -14.78
N SER A 363 -29.33 14.74 -15.67
CA SER A 363 -28.21 15.65 -15.37
C SER A 363 -28.61 16.99 -14.76
N SER A 364 -29.89 17.30 -14.57
CA SER A 364 -30.32 18.57 -14.00
C SER A 364 -30.23 18.62 -12.47
N ASN A 365 -30.16 17.46 -11.80
CA ASN A 365 -29.98 17.35 -10.34
C ASN A 365 -28.85 16.33 -10.04
N CYS A 366 -27.68 16.84 -9.69
CA CYS A 366 -26.50 15.99 -9.42
C CYS A 366 -26.74 14.99 -8.29
N ASP A 367 -27.45 15.38 -7.25
CA ASP A 367 -27.67 14.53 -6.07
C ASP A 367 -28.61 13.36 -6.39
N GLU A 368 -29.75 13.62 -7.05
CA GLU A 368 -30.67 12.58 -7.49
C GLU A 368 -30.03 11.60 -8.47
N HIS A 369 -29.17 12.10 -9.37
CA HIS A 369 -28.41 11.24 -10.29
C HIS A 369 -27.43 10.33 -9.55
N ARG A 370 -26.73 10.86 -8.56
CA ARG A 370 -25.79 10.09 -7.72
C ARG A 370 -26.51 9.05 -6.87
N GLU A 371 -27.64 9.40 -6.26
CA GLU A 371 -28.47 8.45 -5.51
C GLU A 371 -28.90 7.27 -6.37
N LYS A 372 -29.41 7.54 -7.60
CA LYS A 372 -29.79 6.48 -8.54
C LYS A 372 -28.58 5.62 -8.95
N ARG A 373 -27.42 6.25 -9.25
CA ARG A 373 -26.21 5.52 -9.61
C ARG A 373 -25.72 4.65 -8.45
N THR A 374 -25.77 5.13 -7.23
CA THR A 374 -25.41 4.38 -6.02
C THR A 374 -26.37 3.21 -5.79
N ALA A 375 -27.67 3.39 -5.97
CA ALA A 375 -28.65 2.30 -5.85
C ALA A 375 -28.40 1.20 -6.92
N ILE A 376 -28.09 1.58 -8.16
CA ILE A 376 -27.73 0.62 -9.21
C ILE A 376 -26.44 -0.13 -8.86
N LEU A 377 -25.45 0.58 -8.30
CA LEU A 377 -24.18 -0.01 -7.84
C LEU A 377 -24.42 -1.01 -6.72
N GLU A 378 -25.29 -0.71 -5.76
CA GLU A 378 -25.67 -1.60 -4.67
C GLU A 378 -26.26 -2.91 -5.21
N ILE A 379 -27.21 -2.82 -6.16
CA ILE A 379 -27.80 -4.00 -6.81
C ILE A 379 -26.69 -4.83 -7.51
N ALA A 380 -25.77 -4.19 -8.20
CA ALA A 380 -24.65 -4.88 -8.86
C ALA A 380 -23.74 -5.59 -7.85
N CYS A 381 -23.49 -4.98 -6.68
CA CYS A 381 -22.72 -5.60 -5.60
C CYS A 381 -23.45 -6.80 -4.97
N GLY A 382 -24.76 -6.70 -4.75
CA GLY A 382 -25.60 -7.83 -4.29
C GLY A 382 -25.62 -8.96 -5.32
N ALA A 383 -25.73 -8.62 -6.61
CA ALA A 383 -25.67 -9.60 -7.70
C ALA A 383 -24.31 -10.31 -7.79
N ALA A 384 -23.20 -9.64 -7.43
CA ALA A 384 -21.89 -10.27 -7.32
C ALA A 384 -21.86 -11.37 -6.25
N LYS A 385 -22.50 -11.13 -5.07
CA LYS A 385 -22.66 -12.15 -4.02
C LYS A 385 -23.50 -13.34 -4.47
N LEU A 386 -24.55 -13.11 -5.23
CA LEU A 386 -25.37 -14.18 -5.83
C LEU A 386 -24.55 -15.04 -6.80
N LYS A 387 -23.64 -14.38 -7.55
CA LYS A 387 -22.76 -15.06 -8.53
C LYS A 387 -21.62 -15.83 -7.86
N LEU A 388 -21.07 -15.31 -6.79
CA LEU A 388 -19.90 -15.85 -6.05
C LEU A 388 -20.32 -16.11 -4.60
N PRO A 389 -20.79 -17.34 -4.25
CA PRO A 389 -21.27 -17.64 -2.90
C PRO A 389 -20.25 -17.42 -1.79
N ASP A 390 -18.95 -17.64 -2.08
CA ASP A 390 -17.85 -17.50 -1.11
C ASP A 390 -17.38 -16.06 -0.92
N LEU A 391 -17.95 -15.10 -1.67
CA LEU A 391 -17.64 -13.70 -1.55
C LEU A 391 -18.09 -13.17 -0.17
N GLN A 392 -17.16 -12.56 0.57
CA GLN A 392 -17.40 -12.03 1.91
C GLN A 392 -17.68 -10.54 1.89
N ARG A 393 -17.02 -9.80 0.99
CA ARG A 393 -17.20 -8.35 0.84
C ARG A 393 -16.98 -7.87 -0.58
N VAL A 394 -17.64 -6.78 -0.89
CA VAL A 394 -17.52 -6.09 -2.17
C VAL A 394 -17.27 -4.60 -1.95
N VAL A 395 -16.29 -4.08 -2.65
CA VAL A 395 -16.11 -2.64 -2.84
C VAL A 395 -16.72 -2.26 -4.18
N GLY A 396 -17.80 -1.50 -4.15
CA GLY A 396 -18.44 -0.93 -5.32
C GLY A 396 -17.79 0.43 -5.68
N ILE A 397 -17.53 0.61 -6.96
CA ILE A 397 -17.02 1.88 -7.54
C ILE A 397 -17.89 2.18 -8.74
N ALA A 398 -18.57 3.33 -8.75
CA ALA A 398 -19.36 3.77 -9.90
C ALA A 398 -18.92 5.13 -10.40
N ILE A 399 -18.92 5.28 -11.73
CA ILE A 399 -18.67 6.54 -12.42
C ILE A 399 -19.66 6.71 -13.56
N ASP A 400 -19.87 7.94 -13.99
CA ASP A 400 -20.49 8.16 -15.28
C ASP A 400 -19.50 7.78 -16.39
N ALA A 401 -20.01 7.23 -17.48
CA ALA A 401 -19.15 6.91 -18.62
C ALA A 401 -18.49 8.20 -19.16
N PRO A 402 -17.15 8.32 -19.15
CA PRO A 402 -16.46 9.60 -19.39
C PRO A 402 -16.81 10.27 -20.72
N LYS A 403 -17.14 9.48 -21.76
CA LYS A 403 -17.58 9.98 -23.07
C LYS A 403 -18.90 10.78 -23.00
N TYR A 404 -19.70 10.58 -21.95
CA TYR A 404 -21.03 11.13 -21.78
C TYR A 404 -21.16 11.96 -20.48
N ALA A 405 -20.10 12.00 -19.68
CA ALA A 405 -20.09 12.75 -18.42
C ALA A 405 -20.15 14.25 -18.70
N GLN A 406 -21.06 14.95 -18.02
CA GLN A 406 -21.04 16.38 -17.93
C GLN A 406 -20.04 16.82 -16.83
N GLN A 407 -19.72 18.10 -16.73
CA GLN A 407 -18.55 18.72 -16.07
C GLN A 407 -18.14 18.28 -14.65
N ASN A 408 -18.89 17.45 -13.92
CA ASN A 408 -18.55 16.98 -12.58
C ASN A 408 -18.74 15.47 -12.45
N ASN A 409 -17.75 14.73 -12.93
CA ASN A 409 -17.73 13.28 -12.81
C ASN A 409 -17.17 12.87 -11.44
N ALA A 410 -18.01 12.90 -10.40
CA ALA A 410 -17.67 12.36 -9.10
C ALA A 410 -17.90 10.85 -9.10
N GLU A 411 -16.95 10.11 -8.54
CA GLU A 411 -17.11 8.69 -8.25
C GLU A 411 -18.02 8.47 -7.04
N ASP A 412 -18.82 7.41 -7.09
CA ASP A 412 -19.51 6.87 -5.91
C ASP A 412 -18.81 5.59 -5.47
N MET A 413 -18.66 5.44 -4.17
CA MET A 413 -18.01 4.27 -3.57
C MET A 413 -18.88 3.74 -2.43
N LEU A 414 -19.00 2.42 -2.36
CA LEU A 414 -19.67 1.75 -1.26
C LEU A 414 -18.91 0.49 -0.85
N LEU A 415 -19.09 0.07 0.38
CA LEU A 415 -18.63 -1.21 0.92
C LEU A 415 -19.84 -2.02 1.34
N MET A 416 -19.94 -3.26 0.86
CA MET A 416 -20.92 -4.22 1.31
C MET A 416 -20.23 -5.43 1.92
N GLU A 417 -20.60 -5.77 3.14
CA GLU A 417 -20.18 -6.99 3.83
C GLU A 417 -21.34 -7.99 3.86
N PHE A 418 -21.02 -9.26 3.66
CA PHE A 418 -21.99 -10.36 3.57
C PHE A 418 -21.81 -11.37 4.69
N THR A 419 -21.40 -10.91 5.87
CA THR A 419 -21.34 -11.72 7.09
C THR A 419 -22.71 -12.22 7.51
N ASP A 420 -23.75 -11.42 7.24
CA ASP A 420 -25.16 -11.77 7.41
C ASP A 420 -25.84 -11.79 6.03
N TRP A 421 -25.93 -13.00 5.45
CA TRP A 421 -26.58 -13.25 4.17
C TRP A 421 -27.89 -14.03 4.38
N ALA A 422 -28.83 -13.40 5.09
CA ALA A 422 -30.14 -13.96 5.36
C ALA A 422 -30.95 -14.21 4.07
N PRO A 423 -31.88 -15.19 4.08
CA PRO A 423 -32.72 -15.51 2.91
C PRO A 423 -33.46 -14.30 2.35
N GLU A 424 -33.96 -13.40 3.21
CA GLU A 424 -34.68 -12.19 2.84
C GLU A 424 -33.78 -11.23 2.06
N ARG A 425 -32.54 -11.04 2.52
CA ARG A 425 -31.53 -10.20 1.83
C ARG A 425 -31.16 -10.80 0.48
N LYS A 426 -31.02 -12.12 0.42
CA LYS A 426 -30.77 -12.83 -0.83
C LYS A 426 -31.92 -12.64 -1.82
N ALA A 427 -33.17 -12.85 -1.37
CA ALA A 427 -34.35 -12.68 -2.20
C ALA A 427 -34.52 -11.26 -2.73
N HIS A 428 -34.21 -10.25 -1.89
CA HIS A 428 -34.19 -8.85 -2.31
C HIS A 428 -33.28 -8.62 -3.51
N TYR A 429 -32.01 -9.09 -3.46
CA TYR A 429 -31.06 -8.90 -4.57
C TYR A 429 -31.37 -9.79 -5.77
N GLU A 430 -31.95 -10.97 -5.58
CA GLU A 430 -32.46 -11.80 -6.68
C GLU A 430 -33.59 -11.07 -7.44
N ASP A 431 -34.51 -10.46 -6.73
CA ASP A 431 -35.61 -9.70 -7.31
C ASP A 431 -35.12 -8.43 -8.02
N ALA A 432 -34.33 -7.59 -7.33
CA ALA A 432 -33.77 -6.38 -7.88
C ALA A 432 -32.92 -6.65 -9.13
N ASN A 433 -32.20 -7.77 -9.18
CA ASN A 433 -31.34 -8.11 -10.33
C ASN A 433 -32.11 -8.72 -11.52
N ARG A 434 -33.41 -9.01 -11.40
CA ARG A 434 -34.22 -9.55 -12.52
C ARG A 434 -34.24 -8.59 -13.71
N GLU A 435 -34.40 -7.32 -13.44
CA GLU A 435 -34.38 -6.26 -14.45
C GLU A 435 -32.98 -6.00 -14.98
N TRP A 436 -32.01 -5.82 -14.06
CA TRP A 436 -30.65 -5.44 -14.42
C TRP A 436 -29.82 -6.56 -15.02
N ARG A 437 -30.06 -7.82 -14.66
CA ARG A 437 -29.35 -9.02 -15.13
C ARG A 437 -27.83 -8.91 -15.02
N PHE A 438 -27.32 -8.28 -13.94
CA PHE A 438 -25.90 -8.21 -13.68
C PHE A 438 -25.29 -9.61 -13.53
N PHE A 439 -24.13 -9.82 -14.11
CA PHE A 439 -23.34 -11.06 -14.07
C PHE A 439 -24.08 -12.33 -14.52
N SER A 440 -25.14 -12.17 -15.30
CA SER A 440 -25.87 -13.31 -15.86
C SER A 440 -25.26 -13.79 -17.18
N THR A 441 -25.29 -15.09 -17.42
CA THR A 441 -24.94 -15.70 -18.69
C THR A 441 -26.11 -15.52 -19.70
N PRO A 442 -25.86 -15.31 -21.01
CA PRO A 442 -24.58 -15.41 -21.73
C PRO A 442 -23.78 -14.10 -21.86
N GLN A 443 -24.22 -13.02 -21.24
CA GLN A 443 -23.63 -11.68 -21.42
C GLN A 443 -22.29 -11.49 -20.69
N MET A 444 -22.00 -12.32 -19.67
CA MET A 444 -20.78 -12.24 -18.90
C MET A 444 -19.59 -12.82 -19.67
N GLN A 445 -18.53 -12.02 -19.85
CA GLN A 445 -17.24 -12.47 -20.37
C GLN A 445 -16.27 -12.62 -19.20
N THR A 446 -15.61 -13.78 -19.12
CA THR A 446 -14.53 -14.01 -18.14
C THR A 446 -13.20 -13.76 -18.82
N ILE A 447 -12.39 -12.88 -18.23
CA ILE A 447 -11.03 -12.56 -18.68
C ILE A 447 -10.08 -13.09 -17.61
N GLN A 448 -9.15 -13.93 -18.01
CA GLN A 448 -8.06 -14.37 -17.14
C GLN A 448 -6.85 -13.48 -17.38
N GLN A 449 -6.32 -12.89 -16.34
CA GLN A 449 -5.12 -12.06 -16.38
C GLN A 449 -4.13 -12.56 -15.31
N THR A 450 -2.89 -12.78 -15.70
CA THR A 450 -1.81 -13.07 -14.77
C THR A 450 -1.14 -11.76 -14.38
N VAL A 451 -1.07 -11.51 -13.08
CA VAL A 451 -0.40 -10.33 -12.51
C VAL A 451 0.79 -10.83 -11.68
N SER A 452 1.95 -10.27 -11.91
CA SER A 452 3.17 -10.59 -11.17
C SER A 452 3.96 -9.33 -10.85
N GLU A 453 4.76 -9.35 -9.76
CA GLU A 453 5.60 -8.21 -9.38
C GLU A 453 6.57 -7.85 -10.51
N PHE A 454 7.21 -8.86 -11.12
CA PHE A 454 8.11 -8.70 -12.25
C PHE A 454 7.49 -9.31 -13.51
N PRO A 455 6.89 -8.52 -14.41
CA PRO A 455 6.31 -9.02 -15.64
C PRO A 455 7.37 -9.67 -16.53
N ALA A 456 7.04 -10.82 -17.13
CA ALA A 456 7.91 -11.48 -18.11
C ALA A 456 8.18 -10.56 -19.32
N GLY A 457 9.37 -10.70 -19.93
CA GLY A 457 9.69 -9.99 -21.17
C GLY A 457 8.82 -10.47 -22.34
N THR A 458 8.56 -9.58 -23.28
CA THR A 458 7.82 -9.88 -24.51
C THR A 458 8.54 -10.86 -25.45
N ASP A 459 9.79 -11.23 -25.13
CA ASP A 459 10.57 -12.23 -25.86
C ASP A 459 10.12 -13.69 -25.61
N ALA A 460 9.34 -13.95 -24.56
CA ALA A 460 8.51 -15.13 -24.51
C ALA A 460 7.36 -14.88 -25.51
N LYS A 461 7.47 -15.44 -26.71
CA LYS A 461 6.44 -15.42 -27.78
C LYS A 461 5.05 -15.35 -27.16
N GLY A 462 4.37 -14.22 -27.39
CA GLY A 462 3.12 -13.88 -26.76
C GLY A 462 2.22 -15.12 -26.63
N THR A 463 1.98 -15.52 -25.41
CA THR A 463 0.72 -16.15 -25.10
C THR A 463 -0.33 -15.05 -25.27
N SER A 464 -0.69 -14.80 -26.55
CA SER A 464 -2.00 -14.23 -26.85
C SER A 464 -2.95 -14.90 -25.89
N SER A 465 -3.86 -14.17 -25.28
CA SER A 465 -4.99 -14.73 -24.56
C SER A 465 -5.66 -15.73 -25.51
N LYS A 466 -5.16 -16.96 -25.54
CA LYS A 466 -5.84 -18.04 -26.21
C LYS A 466 -7.13 -18.15 -25.45
N ARG A 467 -8.23 -17.70 -26.05
CA ARG A 467 -9.56 -18.17 -25.65
C ARG A 467 -9.40 -19.68 -25.54
N VAL A 468 -9.36 -20.19 -24.32
CA VAL A 468 -9.34 -21.63 -24.08
C VAL A 468 -10.67 -22.11 -24.67
N LYS A 469 -10.61 -22.66 -25.88
CA LYS A 469 -11.76 -23.34 -26.48
C LYS A 469 -11.95 -24.62 -25.68
N ILE A 470 -12.77 -24.54 -24.65
CA ILE A 470 -13.17 -25.71 -23.90
C ILE A 470 -13.97 -26.59 -24.85
N GLY A 471 -13.51 -27.79 -25.06
CA GLY A 471 -14.17 -28.78 -25.89
C GLY A 471 -15.59 -29.05 -25.37
N ARG A 472 -16.56 -29.25 -26.27
CA ARG A 472 -17.97 -29.46 -25.90
C ARG A 472 -18.17 -30.56 -24.85
N ASN A 473 -17.27 -31.49 -24.74
CA ASN A 473 -17.30 -32.63 -23.81
C ASN A 473 -16.45 -32.44 -22.54
N GLU A 474 -15.65 -31.37 -22.43
CA GLU A 474 -14.83 -31.04 -21.27
C GLU A 474 -15.65 -30.41 -20.15
N PRO A 475 -15.18 -30.46 -18.88
CA PRO A 475 -15.82 -29.78 -17.78
C PRO A 475 -16.00 -28.30 -18.07
N CYS A 476 -17.15 -27.74 -17.74
CA CYS A 476 -17.45 -26.35 -17.98
C CYS A 476 -16.57 -25.43 -17.11
N ALA A 477 -16.02 -24.36 -17.69
CA ALA A 477 -15.21 -23.38 -16.99
C ALA A 477 -15.93 -22.67 -15.83
N CYS A 478 -17.27 -22.77 -15.75
CA CYS A 478 -18.04 -22.16 -14.66
C CYS A 478 -17.94 -22.97 -13.33
N GLY A 479 -17.17 -24.05 -13.27
CA GLY A 479 -17.00 -24.87 -12.06
C GLY A 479 -18.19 -25.77 -11.70
N SER A 480 -19.24 -25.83 -12.53
CA SER A 480 -20.47 -26.62 -12.26
C SER A 480 -20.30 -28.14 -12.30
N GLY A 481 -19.12 -28.65 -12.64
CA GLY A 481 -18.85 -30.08 -12.85
C GLY A 481 -19.55 -30.70 -14.08
N LYS A 482 -20.40 -29.96 -14.79
CA LYS A 482 -21.12 -30.41 -15.99
C LYS A 482 -20.26 -30.21 -17.24
N LYS A 483 -20.46 -31.06 -18.26
CA LYS A 483 -19.81 -30.88 -19.57
C LYS A 483 -20.22 -29.54 -20.20
N SER A 484 -19.30 -28.84 -20.85
CA SER A 484 -19.51 -27.50 -21.45
C SER A 484 -20.78 -27.43 -22.29
N LYS A 485 -21.04 -28.42 -23.17
CA LYS A 485 -22.26 -28.53 -23.99
C LYS A 485 -23.59 -28.67 -23.22
N ARG A 486 -23.54 -29.01 -21.93
CA ARG A 486 -24.72 -29.17 -21.05
C ARG A 486 -24.80 -28.07 -19.98
N CYS A 487 -23.96 -27.04 -20.12
CA CYS A 487 -23.87 -25.89 -19.21
C CYS A 487 -23.78 -24.58 -20.00
N CYS A 488 -22.67 -23.87 -19.98
CA CYS A 488 -22.51 -22.55 -20.58
C CYS A 488 -22.22 -22.59 -22.10
N GLY A 489 -22.01 -23.75 -22.69
CA GLY A 489 -21.74 -23.96 -24.13
C GLY A 489 -22.98 -24.36 -24.96
N ARG A 490 -24.19 -24.07 -24.46
CA ARG A 490 -25.43 -24.20 -25.23
C ARG A 490 -25.65 -23.04 -26.16
#